data_68912376410f2121019c69ed35bebe9d
#
_entry.id   68912376410f2121019c69ed35bebe9d
#
_cell.length_a   1.000
_cell.length_b   1.000
_cell.length_c   1.000
_cell.angle_alpha   90.00
_cell.angle_beta   90.00
_cell.angle_gamma   90.00
#
_symmetry.space_group_name_H-M   'P 1'
#
loop_
_entity.id
_entity.type
_entity.pdbx_description
1 polymer ?
#
loop_
_entity_poly.entity_id
_entity_poly.type
_entity_poly.pdbx_seq_one_letter_code
_entity_poly.pdbx_strand_id
1 'polypeptide(L)'
;MTIRKVVVVVGMGALLWCGRPAFAHEMTERYIPIGQSPGLSGKYSVIGKVQATNVRDQTVAIVGSTGTWSAKITERTKIWLDRSTLRLTNLKGTFADLRPGVTVEVKHEGHQRGIFSGPAEWIKVQASASP
;
A
#
# COMPACT_ATOMS: atom_id res chain seq x y z
N MET A 1 -17.43 47.66 5.10
CA MET A 1 -16.91 46.98 6.28
C MET A 1 -17.37 45.53 6.40
N THR A 2 -18.61 45.29 6.18
CA THR A 2 -19.16 43.93 6.29
C THR A 2 -18.72 43.01 5.18
N ILE A 3 -18.36 43.52 4.05
CA ILE A 3 -17.95 42.74 2.88
C ILE A 3 -16.66 41.96 3.12
N ARG A 4 -15.77 42.46 3.94
CA ARG A 4 -14.50 41.84 4.21
C ARG A 4 -14.63 40.48 4.91
N LYS A 5 -15.64 40.32 5.72
CA LYS A 5 -15.85 39.07 6.48
C LYS A 5 -16.23 37.90 5.59
N VAL A 6 -16.94 38.17 4.52
CA VAL A 6 -17.41 37.13 3.62
C VAL A 6 -16.24 36.45 2.87
N VAL A 7 -15.26 37.26 2.49
CA VAL A 7 -14.09 36.76 1.74
C VAL A 7 -13.28 35.75 2.56
N VAL A 8 -13.15 35.99 3.86
CA VAL A 8 -12.41 35.11 4.75
C VAL A 8 -13.03 33.71 4.84
N VAL A 9 -14.36 33.66 4.90
CA VAL A 9 -15.09 32.42 5.02
C VAL A 9 -14.87 31.52 3.77
N VAL A 10 -14.88 32.13 2.60
CA VAL A 10 -14.67 31.38 1.34
C VAL A 10 -13.30 30.80 1.29
N GLY A 11 -12.28 31.54 1.74
CA GLY A 11 -10.91 31.03 1.75
C GLY A 11 -10.73 29.79 2.63
N MET A 12 -11.36 29.76 3.78
CA MET A 12 -11.28 28.65 4.70
C MET A 12 -11.92 27.39 4.13
N GLY A 13 -13.03 27.53 3.43
CA GLY A 13 -13.68 26.39 2.80
C GLY A 13 -12.81 25.73 1.75
N ALA A 14 -12.09 26.51 0.97
CA ALA A 14 -11.20 25.98 -0.05
C ALA A 14 -10.03 25.19 0.56
N LEU A 15 -9.48 25.64 1.66
CA LEU A 15 -8.38 24.94 2.33
C LEU A 15 -8.79 23.57 2.87
N LEU A 16 -9.99 23.47 3.43
CA LEU A 16 -10.49 22.20 3.92
C LEU A 16 -10.66 21.16 2.81
N TRP A 17 -11.03 21.61 1.64
CA TRP A 17 -11.21 20.72 0.49
C TRP A 17 -9.90 20.10 0.03
N CYS A 18 -8.81 20.84 0.07
CA CYS A 18 -7.52 20.37 -0.44
C CYS A 18 -6.90 19.23 0.39
N GLY A 19 -7.26 19.12 1.68
CA GLY A 19 -6.67 18.09 2.54
C GLY A 19 -7.32 16.72 2.45
N ARG A 20 -8.57 16.63 1.98
CA ARG A 20 -9.33 15.37 2.02
C ARG A 20 -8.98 14.34 0.98
N PRO A 21 -8.72 14.69 -0.30
CA PRO A 21 -8.54 13.67 -1.34
C PRO A 21 -7.39 12.71 -1.09
N ALA A 22 -6.26 13.18 -0.60
CA ALA A 22 -5.09 12.34 -0.36
C ALA A 22 -5.36 11.30 0.73
N PHE A 23 -6.02 11.70 1.80
CA PHE A 23 -6.34 10.81 2.91
C PHE A 23 -7.35 9.74 2.50
N ALA A 24 -8.37 10.12 1.76
CA ALA A 24 -9.38 9.18 1.26
C ALA A 24 -8.77 8.15 0.30
N HIS A 25 -7.83 8.57 -0.56
CA HIS A 25 -7.17 7.67 -1.49
C HIS A 25 -6.37 6.59 -0.76
N GLU A 26 -5.64 6.97 0.27
CA GLU A 26 -4.84 6.03 1.05
C GLU A 26 -5.73 5.00 1.77
N MET A 27 -6.84 5.42 2.34
CA MET A 27 -7.77 4.50 2.99
C MET A 27 -8.43 3.56 2.00
N THR A 28 -8.71 4.04 0.79
CA THR A 28 -9.32 3.22 -0.25
C THR A 28 -8.42 2.08 -0.68
N GLU A 29 -7.13 2.35 -0.80
CA GLU A 29 -6.16 1.36 -1.28
C GLU A 29 -6.17 0.08 -0.45
N ARG A 30 -6.37 0.20 0.87
CA ARG A 30 -6.43 -0.93 1.78
C ARG A 30 -7.48 -1.97 1.36
N TYR A 31 -8.57 -1.51 0.75
CA TYR A 31 -9.70 -2.38 0.43
C TYR A 31 -9.72 -2.86 -1.01
N ILE A 32 -8.74 -2.45 -1.81
CA ILE A 32 -8.62 -2.91 -3.19
C ILE A 32 -7.82 -4.22 -3.20
N PRO A 33 -8.36 -5.30 -3.76
CA PRO A 33 -7.64 -6.58 -3.81
C PRO A 33 -6.31 -6.50 -4.55
N ILE A 34 -5.43 -7.43 -4.24
CA ILE A 34 -4.14 -7.57 -4.93
C ILE A 34 -4.36 -7.63 -6.44
N GLY A 35 -3.60 -6.82 -7.16
CA GLY A 35 -3.63 -6.81 -8.62
C GLY A 35 -4.74 -5.98 -9.23
N GLN A 36 -5.59 -5.33 -8.42
CA GLN A 36 -6.78 -4.66 -8.93
C GLN A 36 -6.77 -3.14 -8.76
N SER A 37 -5.64 -2.56 -8.38
CA SER A 37 -5.53 -1.10 -8.29
C SER A 37 -5.38 -0.49 -9.67
N PRO A 38 -6.39 0.24 -10.17
CA PRO A 38 -6.36 0.76 -11.54
C PRO A 38 -5.17 1.70 -11.77
N GLY A 39 -4.45 1.46 -12.86
CA GLY A 39 -3.31 2.29 -13.24
C GLY A 39 -2.08 2.12 -12.36
N LEU A 40 -2.13 1.26 -11.36
CA LEU A 40 -1.05 1.09 -10.40
C LEU A 40 -0.51 -0.33 -10.39
N SER A 41 -1.39 -1.32 -10.25
CA SER A 41 -0.98 -2.73 -10.12
C SER A 41 -0.19 -3.20 -11.33
N GLY A 42 1.01 -3.75 -11.08
CA GLY A 42 1.91 -4.23 -12.12
C GLY A 42 2.71 -3.15 -12.82
N LYS A 43 2.39 -1.87 -12.63
CA LYS A 43 3.12 -0.74 -13.22
C LYS A 43 3.97 -0.02 -12.18
N TYR A 44 3.36 0.32 -11.06
CA TYR A 44 4.01 0.99 -9.94
C TYR A 44 4.12 0.07 -8.73
N SER A 45 3.71 -1.16 -8.86
CA SER A 45 3.82 -2.18 -7.83
C SER A 45 4.32 -3.48 -8.44
N VAL A 46 4.84 -4.36 -7.61
CA VAL A 46 5.27 -5.70 -8.01
C VAL A 46 4.40 -6.72 -7.29
N ILE A 47 3.97 -7.73 -8.03
CA ILE A 47 3.16 -8.82 -7.50
C ILE A 47 3.99 -10.09 -7.59
N GLY A 48 4.05 -10.84 -6.51
CA GLY A 48 4.80 -12.08 -6.46
C GLY A 48 4.58 -12.82 -5.16
N LYS A 49 5.47 -13.74 -4.88
CA LYS A 49 5.41 -14.53 -3.66
C LYS A 49 6.61 -14.21 -2.79
N VAL A 50 6.39 -14.18 -1.49
CA VAL A 50 7.48 -14.01 -0.54
C VAL A 50 8.41 -15.22 -0.65
N GLN A 51 9.69 -14.95 -0.89
CA GLN A 51 10.72 -15.97 -0.90
C GLN A 51 11.34 -16.14 0.48
N ALA A 52 11.68 -15.03 1.12
CA ALA A 52 12.34 -15.02 2.41
C ALA A 52 12.19 -13.65 3.06
N THR A 53 12.35 -13.62 4.37
CA THR A 53 12.40 -12.37 5.13
C THR A 53 13.65 -12.34 5.98
N ASN A 54 14.12 -11.13 6.28
CA ASN A 54 15.23 -10.91 7.20
C ASN A 54 14.72 -10.02 8.33
N VAL A 55 14.52 -10.60 9.49
CA VAL A 55 13.96 -9.88 10.65
C VAL A 55 14.91 -8.81 11.15
N ARG A 56 16.22 -9.06 11.11
CA ARG A 56 17.22 -8.10 11.56
C ARG A 56 17.18 -6.83 10.72
N ASP A 57 17.14 -6.98 9.41
CA ASP A 57 17.16 -5.85 8.48
C ASP A 57 15.77 -5.36 8.13
N GLN A 58 14.72 -6.08 8.53
CA GLN A 58 13.33 -5.78 8.18
C GLN A 58 13.16 -5.68 6.66
N THR A 59 13.64 -6.70 5.98
CA THR A 59 13.53 -6.79 4.51
C THR A 59 12.77 -8.04 4.11
N VAL A 60 12.15 -7.97 2.94
CA VAL A 60 11.44 -9.10 2.34
C VAL A 60 11.90 -9.26 0.89
N ALA A 61 12.18 -10.50 0.51
CA ALA A 61 12.51 -10.85 -0.88
C ALA A 61 11.26 -11.44 -1.53
N ILE A 62 10.95 -10.97 -2.73
CA ILE A 62 9.73 -11.31 -3.45
C ILE A 62 10.11 -11.83 -4.83
N VAL A 63 9.58 -13.00 -5.18
CA VAL A 63 9.75 -13.59 -6.51
C VAL A 63 8.51 -13.33 -7.32
N GLY A 64 8.66 -12.57 -8.41
CA GLY A 64 7.59 -12.33 -9.37
C GLY A 64 7.85 -13.07 -10.68
N SER A 65 7.02 -12.77 -11.69
CA SER A 65 7.11 -13.44 -12.98
C SER A 65 8.37 -13.10 -13.77
N THR A 66 8.96 -11.93 -13.52
CA THR A 66 10.10 -11.45 -14.31
C THR A 66 11.37 -11.28 -13.50
N GLY A 67 11.37 -11.64 -12.23
CA GLY A 67 12.57 -11.54 -11.41
C GLY A 67 12.29 -11.56 -9.93
N THR A 68 13.34 -11.23 -9.17
CA THR A 68 13.26 -11.15 -7.72
C THR A 68 13.49 -9.72 -7.29
N TRP A 69 12.66 -9.25 -6.36
CA TRP A 69 12.74 -7.92 -5.83
C TRP A 69 12.85 -7.93 -4.31
N SER A 70 13.37 -6.86 -3.76
CA SER A 70 13.52 -6.69 -2.33
C SER A 70 12.79 -5.43 -1.90
N ALA A 71 12.20 -5.49 -0.72
CA ALA A 71 11.56 -4.32 -0.14
C ALA A 71 11.97 -4.19 1.32
N LYS A 72 12.23 -2.97 1.75
CA LYS A 72 12.52 -2.66 3.15
C LYS A 72 11.23 -2.24 3.84
N ILE A 73 10.99 -2.82 5.00
CA ILE A 73 9.84 -2.48 5.83
C ILE A 73 10.31 -1.42 6.84
N THR A 74 9.64 -0.28 6.83
CA THR A 74 9.96 0.83 7.73
C THR A 74 8.75 1.15 8.58
N GLU A 75 8.90 2.14 9.47
CA GLU A 75 7.78 2.61 10.28
C GLU A 75 6.66 3.21 9.45
N ARG A 76 6.98 3.65 8.24
CA ARG A 76 6.00 4.23 7.31
C ARG A 76 5.32 3.19 6.44
N THR A 77 5.83 1.96 6.40
CA THR A 77 5.26 0.91 5.57
C THR A 77 3.94 0.44 6.14
N LYS A 78 2.90 0.46 5.31
CA LYS A 78 1.61 -0.09 5.69
C LYS A 78 1.52 -1.52 5.20
N ILE A 79 1.15 -2.43 6.09
CA ILE A 79 0.95 -3.85 5.75
C ILE A 79 -0.53 -4.14 5.93
N TRP A 80 -1.16 -4.68 4.89
CA TRP A 80 -2.58 -5.00 4.88
C TRP A 80 -2.77 -6.46 4.55
N LEU A 81 -3.69 -7.11 5.26
CA LEU A 81 -4.13 -8.46 4.93
C LEU A 81 -5.30 -8.37 3.96
N ASP A 82 -5.07 -8.84 2.74
CA ASP A 82 -6.11 -8.92 1.73
C ASP A 82 -6.91 -10.19 1.96
N ARG A 83 -8.12 -10.04 2.48
CA ARG A 83 -9.04 -11.15 2.76
C ARG A 83 -10.17 -11.22 1.73
N SER A 84 -10.02 -10.55 0.61
CA SER A 84 -11.07 -10.47 -0.41
C SER A 84 -11.44 -11.84 -0.98
N THR A 85 -10.46 -12.74 -1.13
CA THR A 85 -10.73 -14.10 -1.60
C THR A 85 -11.56 -14.91 -0.60
N LEU A 86 -11.55 -14.51 0.66
CA LEU A 86 -12.35 -15.12 1.72
C LEU A 86 -13.68 -14.40 1.92
N ARG A 87 -13.94 -13.35 1.13
CA ARG A 87 -15.13 -12.49 1.26
C ARG A 87 -15.23 -11.85 2.64
N LEU A 88 -14.09 -11.48 3.20
CA LEU A 88 -14.00 -10.81 4.50
C LEU A 88 -13.34 -9.45 4.31
N THR A 89 -13.59 -8.55 5.26
CA THR A 89 -12.99 -7.22 5.25
C THR A 89 -11.48 -7.31 5.44
N ASN A 90 -10.74 -6.53 4.67
CA ASN A 90 -9.30 -6.47 4.78
C ASN A 90 -8.89 -5.83 6.10
N LEU A 91 -7.81 -6.32 6.69
CA LEU A 91 -7.32 -5.89 8.00
C LEU A 91 -5.90 -5.35 7.88
N LYS A 92 -5.43 -4.72 8.95
CA LYS A 92 -4.01 -4.42 9.10
C LYS A 92 -3.25 -5.72 9.33
N GLY A 93 -2.06 -5.81 8.72
CA GLY A 93 -1.15 -6.91 8.94
C GLY A 93 0.11 -6.47 9.66
N THR A 94 1.01 -7.40 9.85
CA THR A 94 2.30 -7.17 10.49
C THR A 94 3.41 -7.84 9.69
N PHE A 95 4.66 -7.58 10.05
CA PHE A 95 5.80 -8.23 9.41
C PHE A 95 5.70 -9.76 9.48
N ALA A 96 5.13 -10.29 10.56
CA ALA A 96 4.97 -11.73 10.74
C ALA A 96 4.06 -12.37 9.70
N ASP A 97 3.23 -11.60 9.04
CA ASP A 97 2.35 -12.10 7.99
C ASP A 97 3.09 -12.34 6.67
N LEU A 98 4.31 -11.82 6.54
CA LEU A 98 5.14 -11.99 5.35
C LEU A 98 5.85 -13.34 5.39
N ARG A 99 5.09 -14.41 5.26
CA ARG A 99 5.61 -15.77 5.31
C ARG A 99 6.00 -16.27 3.92
N PRO A 100 7.04 -17.10 3.82
CA PRO A 100 7.42 -17.68 2.52
C PRO A 100 6.23 -18.34 1.84
N GLY A 101 6.07 -18.09 0.56
CA GLY A 101 5.02 -18.67 -0.26
C GLY A 101 3.74 -17.85 -0.34
N VAL A 102 3.53 -16.84 0.52
CA VAL A 102 2.32 -16.02 0.42
C VAL A 102 2.42 -15.05 -0.75
N THR A 103 1.30 -14.83 -1.41
CA THR A 103 1.21 -13.85 -2.49
C THR A 103 1.12 -12.45 -1.89
N VAL A 104 1.90 -11.54 -2.47
CA VAL A 104 1.93 -10.15 -2.03
C VAL A 104 1.90 -9.21 -3.23
N GLU A 105 1.45 -8.01 -2.99
CA GLU A 105 1.65 -6.87 -3.89
C GLU A 105 2.38 -5.79 -3.10
N VAL A 106 3.49 -5.30 -3.65
CA VAL A 106 4.33 -4.32 -2.98
C VAL A 106 4.45 -3.07 -3.82
N LYS A 107 4.13 -1.94 -3.23
CA LYS A 107 4.43 -0.64 -3.81
C LYS A 107 5.57 -0.02 -3.04
N HIS A 108 6.67 0.22 -3.73
CA HIS A 108 7.81 0.92 -3.15
C HIS A 108 7.52 2.43 -3.07
N GLU A 109 8.21 3.11 -2.17
CA GLU A 109 8.09 4.57 -2.08
C GLU A 109 8.57 5.21 -3.38
N GLY A 110 7.94 6.31 -3.74
CA GLY A 110 8.21 6.98 -5.01
C GLY A 110 7.18 6.62 -6.08
N HIS A 111 7.28 7.31 -7.21
CA HIS A 111 6.30 7.16 -8.29
C HIS A 111 7.00 6.84 -9.61
N GLN A 112 8.08 6.06 -9.58
CA GLN A 112 8.80 5.69 -10.78
C GLN A 112 8.32 4.33 -11.26
N ARG A 113 7.75 4.33 -12.46
CA ARG A 113 7.26 3.11 -13.08
C ARG A 113 8.41 2.15 -13.36
N GLY A 114 8.25 0.89 -12.93
CA GLY A 114 9.22 -0.15 -13.21
C GLY A 114 10.45 -0.15 -12.31
N ILE A 115 10.49 0.73 -11.31
CA ILE A 115 11.58 0.74 -10.34
C ILE A 115 11.04 0.23 -9.00
N PHE A 116 11.50 -0.96 -8.61
CA PHE A 116 10.99 -1.67 -7.44
C PHE A 116 12.12 -1.97 -6.49
N SER A 117 12.56 -0.95 -5.77
CA SER A 117 13.66 -1.09 -4.80
C SER A 117 13.47 -0.13 -3.63
N GLY A 118 14.10 -0.45 -2.50
CA GLY A 118 14.11 0.41 -1.33
C GLY A 118 12.90 0.20 -0.43
N PRO A 119 12.52 1.25 0.32
CA PRO A 119 11.43 1.14 1.27
C PRO A 119 10.09 0.90 0.60
N ALA A 120 9.26 0.06 1.21
CA ALA A 120 7.91 -0.16 0.75
C ALA A 120 6.99 0.92 1.33
N GLU A 121 6.14 1.47 0.48
CA GLU A 121 5.06 2.34 0.92
C GLU A 121 3.95 1.49 1.55
N TRP A 122 3.56 0.42 0.85
CA TRP A 122 2.62 -0.54 1.40
C TRP A 122 2.85 -1.94 0.81
N ILE A 123 2.37 -2.93 1.55
CA ILE A 123 2.38 -4.33 1.12
C ILE A 123 1.00 -4.91 1.42
N LYS A 124 0.39 -5.50 0.41
CA LYS A 124 -0.83 -6.29 0.57
C LYS A 124 -0.45 -7.75 0.59
N VAL A 125 -0.89 -8.46 1.63
CA VAL A 125 -0.61 -9.87 1.82
C VAL A 125 -1.90 -10.65 1.65
N GLN A 126 -1.91 -11.61 0.75
CA GLN A 126 -3.10 -12.43 0.54
C GLN A 126 -3.29 -13.39 1.71
N ALA A 127 -4.40 -13.25 2.41
CA ALA A 127 -4.74 -14.15 3.49
C ALA A 127 -5.28 -15.47 2.93
N SER A 128 -4.98 -16.57 3.60
CA SER A 128 -5.50 -17.87 3.24
C SER A 128 -6.49 -18.37 4.29
N ALA A 129 -7.43 -19.19 3.85
CA ALA A 129 -8.44 -19.74 4.75
C ALA A 129 -7.85 -20.80 5.69
N SER A 130 -6.76 -21.42 5.29
CA SER A 130 -6.13 -22.49 6.06
C SER A 130 -5.00 -21.93 6.90
N PRO A 131 -4.93 -22.27 8.19
CA PRO A 131 -3.83 -21.85 9.05
C PRO A 131 -2.50 -22.51 8.64
#